data_537ab983487a3e154a582506bd2e39f9
#
_entry.id   537ab983487a3e154a582506bd2e39f9
#
_cell.length_a   1.000
_cell.length_b   1.000
_cell.length_c   1.000
_cell.angle_alpha   90.00
_cell.angle_beta   90.00
_cell.angle_gamma   90.00
#
_symmetry.space_group_name_H-M   'P 1'
#
loop_
_entity.id
_entity.type
_entity.pdbx_description
1 polymer ?
#
loop_
_entity_poly.entity_id
_entity_poly.type
_entity_poly.pdbx_seq_one_letter_code
_entity_poly.pdbx_strand_id
1 'polypeptide(L)'
;MRVLKGLLFSVAVLLVVAMSAAFFLPDRASAERSIVIDRPPSMVFAVVDSFSLFNRWSPWADLDPATSYSYTGPERGVGASMTWASAKPEVGNGRQEIISDISDEKVVTALAFEGMSAATSTIRLTPVGESTRVSWRFDTALPLGFDGDFFTGVIGRYFGLAMDGIIGKDYDKGLGKLKSLLEGMPKADIAGVEAVVQEVAAQPAYAIAGLQAGVDSASSSAVMGAAYGEIVALAQGNGVKLAGPPYALIRGHGNGKWQFDAGIPVDRNDAPASGRVSATMTYAGRAGEFRHVGSYDSIATTHARAEAWLATRGLQEAGPRREIYVSDPVSTPVDELVTLISIPVR
;
A
#
# COMPACT_ATOMS: atom_id res chain seq x y z
N MET A 1 6.19 67.98 10.27
CA MET A 1 7.45 67.50 9.62
C MET A 1 8.45 66.82 10.58
N ARG A 2 8.76 67.39 11.74
CA ARG A 2 9.73 66.76 12.70
C ARG A 2 9.28 65.40 13.22
N VAL A 3 8.01 65.24 13.61
CA VAL A 3 7.45 63.97 14.11
C VAL A 3 7.49 62.84 13.04
N LEU A 4 7.14 63.19 11.79
CA LEU A 4 7.18 62.23 10.69
C LEU A 4 8.63 61.77 10.37
N LYS A 5 9.61 62.71 10.42
CA LYS A 5 11.03 62.34 10.23
C LYS A 5 11.54 61.44 11.39
N GLY A 6 11.12 61.74 12.62
CA GLY A 6 11.44 60.87 13.76
C GLY A 6 10.85 59.47 13.65
N LEU A 7 9.59 59.36 13.22
CA LEU A 7 8.93 58.07 12.97
C LEU A 7 9.66 57.25 11.88
N LEU A 8 9.95 57.90 10.74
CA LEU A 8 10.70 57.25 9.64
C LEU A 8 12.08 56.78 10.08
N PHE A 9 12.79 57.61 10.87
CA PHE A 9 14.10 57.20 11.39
C PHE A 9 13.98 56.00 12.35
N SER A 10 13.00 55.96 13.25
CA SER A 10 12.77 54.84 14.16
C SER A 10 12.45 53.56 13.40
N VAL A 11 11.60 53.64 12.34
CA VAL A 11 11.29 52.49 11.48
C VAL A 11 12.54 52.00 10.75
N ALA A 12 13.37 52.90 10.21
CA ALA A 12 14.63 52.49 9.57
C ALA A 12 15.58 51.81 10.51
N VAL A 13 15.73 52.29 11.75
CA VAL A 13 16.54 51.65 12.76
C VAL A 13 16.01 50.24 13.12
N LEU A 14 14.69 50.11 13.30
CA LEU A 14 14.08 48.81 13.58
C LEU A 14 14.30 47.82 12.42
N LEU A 15 14.19 48.24 11.18
CA LEU A 15 14.47 47.41 10.01
C LEU A 15 15.94 46.95 9.99
N VAL A 16 16.90 47.88 10.24
CA VAL A 16 18.33 47.51 10.30
C VAL A 16 18.59 46.49 11.42
N VAL A 17 17.99 46.71 12.59
CA VAL A 17 18.10 45.75 13.71
C VAL A 17 17.51 44.40 13.33
N ALA A 18 16.31 44.36 12.74
CA ALA A 18 15.70 43.11 12.30
C ALA A 18 16.55 42.40 11.23
N MET A 19 17.04 43.12 10.22
CA MET A 19 17.94 42.56 9.21
C MET A 19 19.23 42.00 9.82
N SER A 20 19.83 42.73 10.80
CA SER A 20 21.03 42.26 11.48
C SER A 20 20.74 41.02 12.36
N ALA A 21 19.60 41.01 13.05
CA ALA A 21 19.18 39.86 13.87
C ALA A 21 18.97 38.59 13.03
N ALA A 22 18.53 38.74 11.76
CA ALA A 22 18.33 37.59 10.87
C ALA A 22 19.61 36.76 10.66
N PHE A 23 20.80 37.35 10.77
CA PHE A 23 22.06 36.61 10.68
C PHE A 23 22.31 35.65 11.85
N PHE A 24 21.65 35.90 12.97
CA PHE A 24 21.74 35.06 14.19
C PHE A 24 20.58 34.06 14.29
N LEU A 25 19.56 34.14 13.42
CA LEU A 25 18.49 33.17 13.36
C LEU A 25 18.97 31.86 12.72
N PRO A 26 18.34 30.70 13.05
CA PRO A 26 18.66 29.43 12.41
C PRO A 26 18.58 29.51 10.87
N ASP A 27 19.53 28.87 10.20
CA ASP A 27 19.56 28.75 8.74
C ASP A 27 18.77 27.55 8.21
N ARG A 28 18.06 26.87 9.08
CA ARG A 28 17.19 25.73 8.81
C ARG A 28 15.92 25.83 9.65
N ALA A 29 14.83 25.31 9.09
CA ALA A 29 13.61 25.07 9.86
C ALA A 29 13.25 23.60 9.75
N SER A 30 12.69 23.07 10.84
CA SER A 30 12.17 21.72 10.90
C SER A 30 10.89 21.66 11.72
N ALA A 31 10.03 20.70 11.37
CA ALA A 31 8.86 20.33 12.18
C ALA A 31 8.81 18.81 12.24
N GLU A 32 8.46 18.25 13.39
CA GLU A 32 8.32 16.80 13.55
C GLU A 32 7.11 16.48 14.42
N ARG A 33 6.33 15.48 14.00
CA ARG A 33 5.22 14.92 14.78
C ARG A 33 5.29 13.41 14.75
N SER A 34 4.70 12.76 15.74
CA SER A 34 4.66 11.31 15.79
C SER A 34 3.37 10.77 16.38
N ILE A 35 2.97 9.59 15.92
CA ILE A 35 1.80 8.85 16.40
C ILE A 35 2.12 7.36 16.48
N VAL A 36 1.41 6.62 17.32
CA VAL A 36 1.45 5.14 17.31
C VAL A 36 0.24 4.61 16.56
N ILE A 37 0.50 3.75 15.60
CA ILE A 37 -0.52 3.08 14.75
C ILE A 37 -0.50 1.60 15.10
N ASP A 38 -1.67 1.00 15.38
CA ASP A 38 -1.81 -0.42 15.71
C ASP A 38 -1.74 -1.29 14.43
N ARG A 39 -0.61 -1.21 13.75
CA ARG A 39 -0.26 -2.02 12.56
C ARG A 39 1.25 -2.27 12.55
N PRO A 40 1.69 -3.43 12.02
CA PRO A 40 3.11 -3.73 11.89
C PRO A 40 3.80 -2.77 10.91
N PRO A 41 5.12 -2.55 11.04
CA PRO A 41 5.88 -1.64 10.18
C PRO A 41 5.72 -1.92 8.69
N SER A 42 5.62 -3.17 8.28
CA SER A 42 5.44 -3.57 6.89
C SER A 42 4.17 -3.01 6.24
N MET A 43 3.06 -2.95 6.98
CA MET A 43 1.82 -2.34 6.50
C MET A 43 1.93 -0.82 6.38
N VAL A 44 2.53 -0.18 7.37
CA VAL A 44 2.74 1.28 7.34
C VAL A 44 3.66 1.64 6.19
N PHE A 45 4.79 0.94 6.06
CA PHE A 45 5.75 1.14 4.98
C PHE A 45 5.10 0.99 3.60
N ALA A 46 4.31 -0.07 3.39
CA ALA A 46 3.61 -0.30 2.13
C ALA A 46 2.67 0.85 1.72
N VAL A 47 2.14 1.64 2.68
CA VAL A 47 1.30 2.80 2.39
C VAL A 47 2.12 4.07 2.17
N VAL A 48 3.18 4.29 2.95
CA VAL A 48 3.94 5.56 2.89
C VAL A 48 5.04 5.55 1.82
N ASP A 49 5.45 4.37 1.34
CA ASP A 49 6.42 4.18 0.26
C ASP A 49 5.79 4.27 -1.15
N SER A 50 4.61 4.87 -1.25
CA SER A 50 3.88 5.07 -2.50
C SER A 50 3.00 6.31 -2.42
N PHE A 51 2.78 6.97 -3.55
CA PHE A 51 1.82 8.09 -3.62
C PHE A 51 0.41 7.66 -4.00
N SER A 52 0.16 6.39 -4.31
CA SER A 52 -1.16 5.88 -4.73
C SER A 52 -2.27 6.12 -3.69
N LEU A 53 -1.96 6.02 -2.40
CA LEU A 53 -2.88 6.28 -1.31
C LEU A 53 -2.62 7.62 -0.59
N PHE A 54 -1.63 8.42 -1.04
CA PHE A 54 -1.23 9.65 -0.35
C PHE A 54 -2.40 10.60 -0.12
N ASN A 55 -3.24 10.82 -1.13
CA ASN A 55 -4.38 11.74 -1.05
C ASN A 55 -5.47 11.27 -0.08
N ARG A 56 -5.47 10.00 0.34
CA ARG A 56 -6.41 9.49 1.36
C ARG A 56 -6.03 9.89 2.78
N TRP A 57 -4.75 10.20 3.02
CA TRP A 57 -4.25 10.59 4.33
C TRP A 57 -3.55 11.95 4.35
N SER A 58 -3.21 12.53 3.20
CA SER A 58 -2.67 13.88 3.10
C SER A 58 -3.57 14.90 3.81
N PRO A 59 -3.02 15.79 4.65
CA PRO A 59 -3.80 16.85 5.29
C PRO A 59 -4.31 17.90 4.30
N TRP A 60 -3.64 18.03 3.16
CA TRP A 60 -3.92 19.06 2.14
C TRP A 60 -4.95 18.62 1.09
N ALA A 61 -5.17 17.33 0.90
CA ALA A 61 -6.11 16.80 -0.10
C ALA A 61 -7.56 17.29 0.11
N ASP A 62 -7.95 17.56 1.38
CA ASP A 62 -9.29 18.07 1.69
C ASP A 62 -9.44 19.58 1.44
N LEU A 63 -8.33 20.33 1.32
CA LEU A 63 -8.35 21.78 1.15
C LEU A 63 -8.84 22.18 -0.24
N ASP A 64 -8.47 21.41 -1.25
CA ASP A 64 -8.93 21.62 -2.62
C ASP A 64 -9.21 20.29 -3.33
N PRO A 65 -10.47 19.84 -3.37
CA PRO A 65 -10.87 18.66 -4.12
C PRO A 65 -10.65 18.75 -5.64
N ALA A 66 -10.43 19.96 -6.18
CA ALA A 66 -10.15 20.18 -7.60
C ALA A 66 -8.65 20.11 -7.93
N THR A 67 -7.78 19.85 -6.96
CA THR A 67 -6.34 19.68 -7.18
C THR A 67 -6.10 18.57 -8.21
N SER A 68 -5.32 18.88 -9.25
CA SER A 68 -4.87 17.90 -10.22
C SER A 68 -3.60 17.20 -9.74
N TYR A 69 -3.52 15.90 -9.96
CA TYR A 69 -2.36 15.08 -9.59
C TYR A 69 -1.84 14.31 -10.80
N SER A 70 -0.53 14.26 -10.96
CA SER A 70 0.12 13.38 -11.94
C SER A 70 1.23 12.57 -11.27
N TYR A 71 1.40 11.32 -11.71
CA TYR A 71 2.34 10.37 -11.13
C TYR A 71 3.33 9.94 -12.20
N THR A 72 4.62 9.84 -11.84
CA THR A 72 5.69 9.39 -12.73
C THR A 72 6.69 8.52 -11.98
N GLY A 73 7.50 7.74 -12.72
CA GLY A 73 8.43 6.79 -12.13
C GLY A 73 7.75 5.46 -11.74
N PRO A 74 8.39 4.66 -10.88
CA PRO A 74 7.80 3.43 -10.36
C PRO A 74 6.58 3.72 -9.47
N GLU A 75 5.71 2.73 -9.28
CA GLU A 75 4.52 2.87 -8.42
C GLU A 75 4.90 3.15 -6.96
N ARG A 76 6.05 2.64 -6.51
CA ARG A 76 6.57 2.77 -5.13
C ARG A 76 8.09 2.77 -5.09
N GLY A 77 8.64 3.19 -3.94
CA GLY A 77 10.07 3.22 -3.69
C GLY A 77 10.77 4.37 -4.39
N VAL A 78 12.10 4.30 -4.41
CA VAL A 78 12.96 5.36 -4.95
C VAL A 78 12.62 5.67 -6.41
N GLY A 79 12.42 6.96 -6.71
CA GLY A 79 12.04 7.47 -8.03
C GLY A 79 10.52 7.60 -8.24
N ALA A 80 9.68 7.04 -7.37
CA ALA A 80 8.25 7.33 -7.38
C ALA A 80 8.04 8.83 -7.16
N SER A 81 7.22 9.46 -7.98
CA SER A 81 7.04 10.91 -7.97
C SER A 81 5.59 11.29 -8.21
N MET A 82 5.16 12.34 -7.52
CA MET A 82 3.84 12.96 -7.66
C MET A 82 3.99 14.47 -7.83
N THR A 83 3.32 15.02 -8.83
CA THR A 83 3.16 16.46 -9.03
C THR A 83 1.73 16.84 -8.76
N TRP A 84 1.52 17.98 -8.12
CA TRP A 84 0.18 18.53 -7.89
C TRP A 84 0.08 19.98 -8.37
N ALA A 85 -1.13 20.38 -8.77
CA ALA A 85 -1.43 21.75 -9.12
C ALA A 85 -2.84 22.12 -8.61
N SER A 86 -2.92 23.23 -7.88
CA SER A 86 -4.13 23.79 -7.30
C SER A 86 -4.19 25.29 -7.53
N ALA A 87 -5.41 25.79 -7.79
CA ALA A 87 -5.67 27.21 -7.84
C ALA A 87 -5.75 27.88 -6.45
N LYS A 88 -5.82 27.09 -5.38
CA LYS A 88 -5.87 27.61 -4.02
C LYS A 88 -4.46 27.84 -3.48
N PRO A 89 -4.14 29.07 -3.01
CA PRO A 89 -2.80 29.41 -2.50
C PRO A 89 -2.34 28.54 -1.32
N GLU A 90 -3.29 28.05 -0.52
CA GLU A 90 -3.02 27.20 0.65
C GLU A 90 -2.52 25.80 0.26
N VAL A 91 -2.76 25.36 -0.97
CA VAL A 91 -2.29 24.09 -1.54
C VAL A 91 -1.13 24.34 -2.51
N GLY A 92 -1.25 25.34 -3.38
CA GLY A 92 -0.24 25.73 -4.34
C GLY A 92 0.10 24.63 -5.36
N ASN A 93 1.28 24.78 -5.97
CA ASN A 93 1.81 23.85 -6.93
C ASN A 93 3.13 23.25 -6.41
N GLY A 94 3.38 22.00 -6.75
CA GLY A 94 4.63 21.38 -6.34
C GLY A 94 4.83 19.95 -6.85
N ARG A 95 5.97 19.40 -6.48
CA ARG A 95 6.37 18.02 -6.76
C ARG A 95 6.98 17.40 -5.51
N GLN A 96 6.75 16.13 -5.36
CA GLN A 96 7.48 15.30 -4.40
C GLN A 96 7.98 14.02 -5.07
N GLU A 97 9.13 13.52 -4.59
CA GLU A 97 9.77 12.33 -5.12
C GLU A 97 10.44 11.55 -4.00
N ILE A 98 10.22 10.25 -3.93
CA ILE A 98 10.93 9.37 -3.00
C ILE A 98 12.38 9.26 -3.46
N ILE A 99 13.32 9.74 -2.64
CA ILE A 99 14.74 9.78 -2.95
C ILE A 99 15.56 8.74 -2.18
N SER A 100 15.00 8.18 -1.13
CA SER A 100 15.61 7.09 -0.36
C SER A 100 14.54 6.39 0.44
N ASP A 101 14.65 5.07 0.53
CA ASP A 101 13.89 4.25 1.45
C ASP A 101 14.77 3.21 2.15
N ILE A 102 14.30 2.70 3.27
CA ILE A 102 14.79 1.50 3.96
C ILE A 102 13.54 0.74 4.36
N SER A 103 13.39 -0.47 3.83
CA SER A 103 12.20 -1.31 4.02
C SER A 103 11.82 -1.40 5.50
N ASP A 104 10.54 -1.12 5.79
CA ASP A 104 9.93 -1.16 7.11
C ASP A 104 10.50 -0.18 8.15
N GLU A 105 11.42 0.71 7.75
CA GLU A 105 12.10 1.64 8.65
C GLU A 105 11.96 3.11 8.27
N LYS A 106 12.11 3.45 6.99
CA LYS A 106 12.25 4.87 6.63
C LYS A 106 11.90 5.14 5.16
N VAL A 107 11.20 6.25 4.91
CA VAL A 107 11.02 6.84 3.57
C VAL A 107 11.45 8.30 3.63
N VAL A 108 12.27 8.74 2.66
CA VAL A 108 12.70 10.13 2.50
C VAL A 108 12.20 10.64 1.16
N THR A 109 11.51 11.76 1.19
CA THR A 109 10.91 12.41 0.03
C THR A 109 11.53 13.79 -0.17
N ALA A 110 12.01 14.09 -1.36
CA ALA A 110 12.33 15.45 -1.77
C ALA A 110 11.04 16.20 -2.08
N LEU A 111 10.93 17.44 -1.61
CA LEU A 111 9.80 18.33 -1.83
C LEU A 111 10.27 19.56 -2.58
N ALA A 112 9.57 19.92 -3.65
CA ALA A 112 9.77 21.14 -4.41
C ALA A 112 8.43 21.88 -4.53
N PHE A 113 8.35 23.03 -3.90
CA PHE A 113 7.23 23.94 -4.01
C PHE A 113 7.58 25.09 -4.94
N GLU A 114 6.63 25.56 -5.73
CA GLU A 114 6.84 26.71 -6.59
C GLU A 114 7.20 27.97 -5.78
N GLY A 115 8.32 28.59 -6.11
CA GLY A 115 8.80 29.80 -5.42
C GLY A 115 9.39 29.62 -4.04
N MET A 116 9.65 28.36 -3.59
CA MET A 116 10.22 28.06 -2.28
C MET A 116 11.52 27.27 -2.40
N SER A 117 12.34 27.30 -1.34
CA SER A 117 13.55 26.47 -1.23
C SER A 117 13.18 25.00 -1.21
N ALA A 118 14.10 24.16 -1.72
CA ALA A 118 13.94 22.70 -1.63
C ALA A 118 13.85 22.26 -0.17
N ALA A 119 12.97 21.30 0.05
CA ALA A 119 12.72 20.71 1.37
C ALA A 119 12.80 19.18 1.31
N THR A 120 12.90 18.55 2.44
CA THR A 120 12.78 17.10 2.59
C THR A 120 11.73 16.74 3.61
N SER A 121 11.04 15.65 3.35
CA SER A 121 10.13 15.00 4.29
C SER A 121 10.69 13.62 4.61
N THR A 122 10.76 13.28 5.89
CA THR A 122 11.23 11.98 6.35
C THR A 122 10.14 11.32 7.20
N ILE A 123 9.68 10.16 6.79
CA ILE A 123 8.84 9.28 7.61
C ILE A 123 9.75 8.19 8.16
N ARG A 124 9.80 8.05 9.49
CA ARG A 124 10.53 7.00 10.18
C ARG A 124 9.55 6.10 10.91
N LEU A 125 9.77 4.80 10.80
CA LEU A 125 8.98 3.75 11.42
C LEU A 125 9.81 3.09 12.52
N THR A 126 9.24 2.98 13.72
CA THR A 126 9.88 2.33 14.85
C THR A 126 8.91 1.33 15.45
N PRO A 127 9.23 0.02 15.49
CA PRO A 127 8.38 -0.99 16.10
C PRO A 127 8.10 -0.70 17.58
N VAL A 128 6.85 -0.89 18.01
CA VAL A 128 6.40 -0.79 19.40
C VAL A 128 5.48 -1.97 19.69
N GLY A 129 6.05 -3.12 20.05
CA GLY A 129 5.33 -4.40 20.09
C GLY A 129 4.80 -4.76 18.69
N GLU A 130 3.49 -5.02 18.59
CA GLU A 130 2.81 -5.28 17.30
C GLU A 130 2.37 -4.01 16.56
N SER A 131 2.66 -2.83 17.13
CA SER A 131 2.32 -1.52 16.59
C SER A 131 3.56 -0.83 16.06
N THR A 132 3.36 0.29 15.35
CA THR A 132 4.44 1.12 14.81
C THR A 132 4.31 2.55 15.31
N ARG A 133 5.39 3.11 15.84
CA ARG A 133 5.54 4.57 16.00
C ARG A 133 5.96 5.13 14.66
N VAL A 134 5.15 6.04 14.11
CA VAL A 134 5.40 6.78 12.88
C VAL A 134 5.80 8.19 13.25
N SER A 135 7.04 8.60 12.92
CA SER A 135 7.49 9.98 13.04
C SER A 135 7.58 10.59 11.64
N TRP A 136 6.97 11.75 11.49
CA TRP A 136 6.97 12.50 10.23
C TRP A 136 7.68 13.83 10.44
N ARG A 137 8.82 14.03 9.75
CA ARG A 137 9.69 15.19 9.89
C ARG A 137 9.81 15.94 8.56
N PHE A 138 9.72 17.25 8.64
CA PHE A 138 10.00 18.21 7.58
C PHE A 138 11.32 18.92 7.88
N ASP A 139 12.17 19.11 6.86
CA ASP A 139 13.39 19.91 6.96
C ASP A 139 13.53 20.79 5.71
N THR A 140 13.85 22.08 5.89
CA THR A 140 14.18 23.00 4.81
C THR A 140 15.32 23.93 5.18
N ALA A 141 16.12 24.31 4.19
CA ALA A 141 17.14 25.34 4.35
C ALA A 141 16.53 26.74 4.21
N LEU A 142 17.03 27.68 5.00
CA LEU A 142 16.63 29.09 4.99
C LEU A 142 17.89 29.94 4.72
N PRO A 143 18.46 29.89 3.50
CA PRO A 143 19.67 30.62 3.20
C PRO A 143 19.41 32.13 3.25
N LEU A 144 20.38 32.89 3.78
CA LEU A 144 20.50 34.32 3.50
C LEU A 144 21.32 34.41 2.22
N GLY A 145 20.64 34.32 1.04
CA GLY A 145 21.34 34.05 -0.18
C GLY A 145 21.87 35.26 -0.91
N PHE A 146 23.05 35.09 -1.55
CA PHE A 146 23.52 35.96 -2.61
C PHE A 146 22.98 35.54 -3.99
N ASP A 147 22.42 34.35 -4.10
CA ASP A 147 21.79 33.80 -5.32
C ASP A 147 20.26 34.04 -5.37
N GLY A 148 19.70 34.64 -4.33
CA GLY A 148 18.30 35.03 -4.21
C GLY A 148 18.17 36.45 -3.66
N ASP A 149 16.94 36.95 -3.62
CA ASP A 149 16.66 38.22 -2.98
C ASP A 149 16.99 38.13 -1.47
N PHE A 150 17.98 38.92 -1.03
CA PHE A 150 18.41 39.02 0.37
C PHE A 150 17.23 39.27 1.33
N PHE A 151 16.29 40.12 0.93
CA PHE A 151 15.10 40.43 1.73
C PHE A 151 14.21 39.22 1.91
N THR A 152 14.03 38.41 0.86
CA THR A 152 13.28 37.14 0.93
C THR A 152 13.95 36.17 1.89
N GLY A 153 15.29 36.09 1.90
CA GLY A 153 16.04 35.27 2.88
C GLY A 153 15.86 35.74 4.33
N VAL A 154 15.89 37.05 4.57
CA VAL A 154 15.61 37.62 5.92
C VAL A 154 14.20 37.25 6.36
N ILE A 155 13.18 37.48 5.53
CA ILE A 155 11.79 37.13 5.85
C ILE A 155 11.66 35.60 6.08
N GLY A 156 12.31 34.80 5.24
CA GLY A 156 12.32 33.33 5.35
C GLY A 156 12.82 32.84 6.70
N ARG A 157 13.90 33.44 7.25
CA ARG A 157 14.42 33.07 8.58
C ARG A 157 13.45 33.40 9.72
N TYR A 158 12.77 34.55 9.66
CA TYR A 158 11.72 34.88 10.63
C TYR A 158 10.52 33.95 10.50
N PHE A 159 10.11 33.64 9.27
CA PHE A 159 9.04 32.68 9.00
C PHE A 159 9.41 31.27 9.52
N GLY A 160 10.67 30.89 9.43
CA GLY A 160 11.20 29.63 9.95
C GLY A 160 10.93 29.41 11.42
N LEU A 161 10.87 30.49 12.26
CA LEU A 161 10.53 30.40 13.68
C LEU A 161 9.07 29.94 13.92
N ALA A 162 8.17 30.23 13.00
CA ALA A 162 6.75 29.84 13.08
C ALA A 162 6.47 28.49 12.40
N MET A 163 7.43 27.95 11.67
CA MET A 163 7.21 26.81 10.77
C MET A 163 6.78 25.53 11.51
N ASP A 164 7.33 25.25 12.69
CA ASP A 164 6.90 24.11 13.52
C ASP A 164 5.42 24.23 13.92
N GLY A 165 4.95 25.44 14.24
CA GLY A 165 3.56 25.68 14.60
C GLY A 165 2.59 25.55 13.43
N ILE A 166 3.04 25.83 12.21
CA ILE A 166 2.23 25.76 10.98
C ILE A 166 2.22 24.32 10.46
N ILE A 167 3.38 23.80 10.06
CA ILE A 167 3.52 22.46 9.48
C ILE A 167 3.16 21.37 10.47
N GLY A 168 3.50 21.56 11.75
CA GLY A 168 3.20 20.59 12.79
C GLY A 168 1.71 20.27 12.93
N LYS A 169 0.84 21.28 12.81
CA LYS A 169 -0.63 21.05 12.83
C LYS A 169 -1.10 20.22 11.64
N ASP A 170 -0.56 20.48 10.46
CA ASP A 170 -0.87 19.70 9.27
C ASP A 170 -0.37 18.27 9.41
N TYR A 171 0.83 18.07 9.96
CA TYR A 171 1.39 16.76 10.22
C TYR A 171 0.57 15.97 11.26
N ASP A 172 0.11 16.61 12.33
CA ASP A 172 -0.80 15.97 13.30
C ASP A 172 -2.09 15.49 12.63
N LYS A 173 -2.70 16.34 11.78
CA LYS A 173 -3.89 15.98 10.99
C LYS A 173 -3.59 14.81 10.02
N GLY A 174 -2.48 14.88 9.27
CA GLY A 174 -2.08 13.87 8.31
C GLY A 174 -1.81 12.52 8.98
N LEU A 175 -1.06 12.51 10.09
CA LEU A 175 -0.78 11.31 10.88
C LEU A 175 -2.07 10.70 11.47
N GLY A 176 -3.01 11.52 11.91
CA GLY A 176 -4.32 11.08 12.38
C GLY A 176 -5.12 10.38 11.26
N LYS A 177 -5.12 10.94 10.05
CA LYS A 177 -5.75 10.33 8.86
C LYS A 177 -5.04 9.02 8.46
N LEU A 178 -3.71 9.00 8.47
CA LEU A 178 -2.91 7.80 8.17
C LEU A 178 -3.22 6.68 9.16
N LYS A 179 -3.31 7.00 10.47
CA LYS A 179 -3.72 6.06 11.50
C LYS A 179 -5.10 5.49 11.21
N SER A 180 -6.09 6.34 10.96
CA SER A 180 -7.46 5.91 10.67
C SER A 180 -7.54 5.05 9.41
N LEU A 181 -6.79 5.40 8.36
CA LEU A 181 -6.72 4.64 7.12
C LEU A 181 -6.15 3.24 7.37
N LEU A 182 -5.00 3.15 8.02
CA LEU A 182 -4.33 1.88 8.28
C LEU A 182 -5.09 0.99 9.26
N GLU A 183 -5.62 1.55 10.35
CA GLU A 183 -6.38 0.78 11.35
C GLU A 183 -7.74 0.31 10.82
N GLY A 184 -8.25 0.91 9.75
CA GLY A 184 -9.41 0.42 8.98
C GLY A 184 -9.12 -0.76 8.04
N MET A 185 -7.84 -1.12 7.82
CA MET A 185 -7.44 -2.25 6.98
C MET A 185 -7.32 -3.54 7.82
N PRO A 186 -7.42 -4.75 7.22
CA PRO A 186 -7.07 -6.00 7.89
C PRO A 186 -5.64 -5.96 8.46
N LYS A 187 -5.46 -6.42 9.72
CA LYS A 187 -4.15 -6.42 10.38
C LYS A 187 -3.43 -7.72 10.10
N ALA A 188 -2.29 -7.65 9.41
CA ALA A 188 -1.35 -8.74 9.25
C ALA A 188 0.05 -8.20 8.96
N ASP A 189 1.09 -8.93 9.37
CA ASP A 189 2.45 -8.63 8.93
C ASP A 189 2.63 -9.09 7.48
N ILE A 190 2.89 -8.14 6.59
CA ILE A 190 3.05 -8.39 5.14
C ILE A 190 4.51 -8.41 4.69
N ALA A 191 5.47 -8.38 5.60
CA ALA A 191 6.88 -8.49 5.28
C ALA A 191 7.15 -9.81 4.54
N GLY A 192 7.90 -9.73 3.43
CA GLY A 192 8.26 -10.90 2.63
C GLY A 192 7.09 -11.62 1.92
N VAL A 193 5.93 -10.96 1.77
CA VAL A 193 4.85 -11.53 0.94
C VAL A 193 5.28 -11.54 -0.53
N GLU A 194 5.38 -12.74 -1.11
CA GLU A 194 5.59 -12.92 -2.53
C GLU A 194 4.24 -12.80 -3.26
N ALA A 195 4.04 -11.69 -3.97
CA ALA A 195 2.80 -11.41 -4.66
C ALA A 195 3.00 -10.66 -5.98
N VAL A 196 2.12 -10.92 -6.93
CA VAL A 196 2.03 -10.19 -8.20
C VAL A 196 0.57 -9.89 -8.53
N VAL A 197 0.30 -8.72 -9.12
CA VAL A 197 -1.01 -8.40 -9.69
C VAL A 197 -0.89 -8.44 -11.20
N GLN A 198 -1.67 -9.31 -11.83
CA GLN A 198 -1.60 -9.53 -13.28
C GLN A 198 -2.96 -9.91 -13.88
N GLU A 199 -3.06 -9.83 -15.20
CA GLU A 199 -4.19 -10.39 -15.93
C GLU A 199 -4.03 -11.91 -16.03
N VAL A 200 -5.05 -12.66 -15.60
CA VAL A 200 -5.13 -14.10 -15.75
C VAL A 200 -6.14 -14.48 -16.83
N ALA A 201 -5.80 -15.46 -17.64
CA ALA A 201 -6.67 -15.96 -18.70
C ALA A 201 -7.62 -17.04 -18.16
N ALA A 202 -8.85 -17.07 -18.71
CA ALA A 202 -9.75 -18.18 -18.47
C ALA A 202 -9.21 -19.48 -19.09
N GLN A 203 -9.38 -20.57 -18.36
CA GLN A 203 -9.05 -21.92 -18.83
C GLN A 203 -10.28 -22.83 -18.74
N PRO A 204 -10.51 -23.72 -19.70
CA PRO A 204 -11.48 -24.79 -19.54
C PRO A 204 -11.15 -25.64 -18.33
N ALA A 205 -12.15 -26.06 -17.57
CA ALA A 205 -11.97 -26.91 -16.41
C ALA A 205 -13.15 -27.86 -16.19
N TYR A 206 -12.89 -28.98 -15.58
CA TYR A 206 -13.92 -29.76 -14.88
C TYR A 206 -14.01 -29.31 -13.44
N ALA A 207 -15.24 -29.21 -12.93
CA ALA A 207 -15.46 -28.83 -11.54
C ALA A 207 -16.65 -29.58 -10.89
N ILE A 208 -16.57 -29.77 -9.60
CA ILE A 208 -17.64 -30.22 -8.72
C ILE A 208 -17.95 -29.06 -7.77
N ALA A 209 -19.15 -28.54 -7.86
CA ALA A 209 -19.60 -27.40 -7.08
C ALA A 209 -20.25 -27.81 -5.73
N GLY A 210 -20.27 -26.89 -4.78
CA GLY A 210 -21.03 -26.99 -3.54
C GLY A 210 -20.50 -27.98 -2.53
N LEU A 211 -19.21 -28.29 -2.56
CA LEU A 211 -18.56 -29.15 -1.57
C LEU A 211 -18.45 -28.47 -0.20
N GLN A 212 -18.48 -29.25 0.85
CA GLN A 212 -18.27 -28.81 2.22
C GLN A 212 -17.29 -29.74 2.92
N ALA A 213 -16.35 -29.18 3.65
CA ALA A 213 -15.40 -29.93 4.48
C ALA A 213 -15.22 -29.24 5.84
N GLY A 214 -14.77 -29.97 6.86
CA GLY A 214 -14.26 -29.37 8.09
C GLY A 214 -13.07 -28.46 7.79
N VAL A 215 -12.81 -27.52 8.68
CA VAL A 215 -11.66 -26.58 8.54
C VAL A 215 -10.31 -27.23 8.83
N ASP A 216 -10.31 -28.47 9.36
CA ASP A 216 -9.09 -29.25 9.56
C ASP A 216 -8.57 -29.83 8.23
N SER A 217 -7.26 -29.94 8.11
CA SER A 217 -6.61 -30.38 6.88
C SER A 217 -6.96 -31.83 6.49
N ALA A 218 -7.19 -32.73 7.45
CA ALA A 218 -7.54 -34.12 7.18
C ALA A 218 -8.93 -34.26 6.55
N SER A 219 -9.94 -33.56 7.12
CA SER A 219 -11.31 -33.54 6.57
C SER A 219 -11.34 -32.91 5.17
N SER A 220 -10.62 -31.80 4.98
CA SER A 220 -10.51 -31.12 3.71
C SER A 220 -9.84 -32.00 2.65
N SER A 221 -8.73 -32.64 2.97
CA SER A 221 -8.00 -33.51 2.06
C SER A 221 -8.82 -34.72 1.60
N ALA A 222 -9.62 -35.30 2.50
CA ALA A 222 -10.48 -36.43 2.15
C ALA A 222 -11.56 -36.04 1.14
N VAL A 223 -12.26 -34.92 1.37
CA VAL A 223 -13.33 -34.43 0.46
C VAL A 223 -12.75 -34.00 -0.89
N MET A 224 -11.61 -33.29 -0.88
CA MET A 224 -10.94 -32.83 -2.10
C MET A 224 -10.36 -34.00 -2.91
N GLY A 225 -9.71 -34.94 -2.26
CA GLY A 225 -9.16 -36.15 -2.90
C GLY A 225 -10.25 -36.96 -3.61
N ALA A 226 -11.40 -37.16 -2.97
CA ALA A 226 -12.55 -37.84 -3.59
C ALA A 226 -13.08 -37.06 -4.82
N ALA A 227 -13.21 -35.72 -4.71
CA ALA A 227 -13.68 -34.89 -5.80
C ALA A 227 -12.71 -34.88 -6.99
N TYR A 228 -11.42 -34.71 -6.74
CA TYR A 228 -10.40 -34.76 -7.81
C TYR A 228 -10.31 -36.14 -8.45
N GLY A 229 -10.49 -37.23 -7.65
CA GLY A 229 -10.56 -38.60 -8.18
C GLY A 229 -11.70 -38.77 -9.21
N GLU A 230 -12.89 -38.25 -8.91
CA GLU A 230 -14.03 -38.28 -9.86
C GLU A 230 -13.76 -37.47 -11.13
N ILE A 231 -13.16 -36.28 -11.00
CA ILE A 231 -12.79 -35.43 -12.15
C ILE A 231 -11.78 -36.15 -13.06
N VAL A 232 -10.73 -36.74 -12.46
CA VAL A 232 -9.70 -37.48 -13.19
C VAL A 232 -10.30 -38.69 -13.90
N ALA A 233 -11.15 -39.47 -13.22
CA ALA A 233 -11.81 -40.63 -13.82
C ALA A 233 -12.68 -40.24 -15.03
N LEU A 234 -13.47 -39.15 -14.92
CA LEU A 234 -14.27 -38.65 -16.02
C LEU A 234 -13.38 -38.17 -17.19
N ALA A 235 -12.29 -37.45 -16.90
CA ALA A 235 -11.37 -36.96 -17.92
C ALA A 235 -10.74 -38.13 -18.70
N GLN A 236 -10.24 -39.13 -17.98
CA GLN A 236 -9.65 -40.33 -18.59
C GLN A 236 -10.66 -41.11 -19.46
N GLY A 237 -11.88 -41.32 -18.93
CA GLY A 237 -12.95 -42.03 -19.62
C GLY A 237 -13.39 -41.36 -20.93
N ASN A 238 -13.20 -40.05 -21.07
CA ASN A 238 -13.56 -39.27 -22.28
C ASN A 238 -12.35 -38.81 -23.09
N GLY A 239 -11.14 -39.28 -22.80
CA GLY A 239 -9.92 -38.88 -23.51
C GLY A 239 -9.60 -37.37 -23.39
N VAL A 240 -10.04 -36.72 -22.32
CA VAL A 240 -9.75 -35.32 -22.00
C VAL A 240 -8.45 -35.27 -21.21
N LYS A 241 -7.55 -34.34 -21.56
CA LYS A 241 -6.27 -34.19 -20.87
C LYS A 241 -6.38 -33.14 -19.78
N LEU A 242 -5.78 -33.42 -18.63
CA LEU A 242 -5.60 -32.41 -17.59
C LEU A 242 -4.56 -31.38 -18.07
N ALA A 243 -4.86 -30.09 -17.91
CA ALA A 243 -4.08 -28.97 -18.46
C ALA A 243 -3.45 -28.07 -17.37
N GLY A 244 -3.62 -28.40 -16.10
CA GLY A 244 -3.07 -27.63 -15.00
C GLY A 244 -3.30 -28.29 -13.64
N PRO A 245 -2.78 -27.68 -12.57
CA PRO A 245 -2.94 -28.18 -11.21
C PRO A 245 -4.39 -28.09 -10.74
N PRO A 246 -4.81 -28.96 -9.80
CA PRO A 246 -6.11 -28.89 -9.17
C PRO A 246 -6.27 -27.60 -8.35
N TYR A 247 -7.51 -27.15 -8.19
CA TYR A 247 -7.83 -25.94 -7.41
C TYR A 247 -9.09 -26.09 -6.59
N ALA A 248 -9.18 -25.33 -5.50
CA ALA A 248 -10.41 -25.06 -4.77
C ALA A 248 -10.84 -23.61 -4.97
N LEU A 249 -12.08 -23.37 -5.39
CA LEU A 249 -12.69 -22.05 -5.45
C LEU A 249 -13.49 -21.83 -4.16
N ILE A 250 -13.02 -20.94 -3.29
CA ILE A 250 -13.59 -20.69 -1.96
C ILE A 250 -14.90 -19.94 -2.09
N ARG A 251 -16.00 -20.51 -1.60
CA ARG A 251 -17.33 -19.90 -1.62
C ARG A 251 -17.71 -19.26 -0.28
N GLY A 252 -17.13 -19.73 0.82
CA GLY A 252 -17.37 -19.18 2.14
C GLY A 252 -16.98 -20.12 3.28
N HIS A 253 -17.14 -19.57 4.50
CA HIS A 253 -16.92 -20.30 5.75
C HIS A 253 -18.17 -20.14 6.63
N GLY A 254 -18.57 -21.20 7.32
CA GLY A 254 -19.68 -21.17 8.27
C GLY A 254 -19.83 -22.47 9.04
N ASN A 255 -20.25 -22.39 10.31
CA ASN A 255 -20.50 -23.56 11.18
C ASN A 255 -19.32 -24.54 11.27
N GLY A 256 -18.08 -24.04 11.35
CA GLY A 256 -16.86 -24.88 11.41
C GLY A 256 -16.55 -25.64 10.12
N LYS A 257 -17.20 -25.26 9.01
CA LYS A 257 -16.97 -25.82 7.68
C LYS A 257 -16.62 -24.70 6.68
N TRP A 258 -15.83 -25.03 5.70
CA TRP A 258 -15.70 -24.21 4.51
C TRP A 258 -16.47 -24.80 3.34
N GLN A 259 -16.91 -23.93 2.44
CA GLN A 259 -17.65 -24.27 1.23
C GLN A 259 -16.78 -23.90 0.04
N PHE A 260 -16.68 -24.81 -0.92
CA PHE A 260 -15.83 -24.63 -2.08
C PHE A 260 -16.30 -25.44 -3.28
N ASP A 261 -15.80 -25.09 -4.45
CA ASP A 261 -15.88 -25.93 -5.64
C ASP A 261 -14.48 -26.47 -5.92
N ALA A 262 -14.36 -27.77 -6.16
CA ALA A 262 -13.12 -28.41 -6.55
C ALA A 262 -13.05 -28.52 -8.06
N GLY A 263 -11.93 -28.12 -8.69
CA GLY A 263 -11.77 -28.17 -10.13
C GLY A 263 -10.37 -28.53 -10.60
N ILE A 264 -10.27 -29.01 -11.85
CA ILE A 264 -9.00 -29.27 -12.54
C ILE A 264 -9.10 -28.67 -13.97
N PRO A 265 -8.15 -27.83 -14.39
CA PRO A 265 -8.08 -27.36 -15.79
C PRO A 265 -7.95 -28.51 -16.78
N VAL A 266 -8.60 -28.38 -17.94
CA VAL A 266 -8.59 -29.36 -19.01
C VAL A 266 -8.22 -28.72 -20.36
N ASP A 267 -7.85 -29.53 -21.33
CA ASP A 267 -7.30 -29.08 -22.62
C ASP A 267 -8.34 -28.57 -23.62
N ARG A 268 -9.63 -28.69 -23.31
CA ARG A 268 -10.73 -28.26 -24.20
C ARG A 268 -11.99 -27.85 -23.46
N ASN A 269 -12.81 -27.00 -24.07
CA ASN A 269 -14.04 -26.45 -23.52
C ASN A 269 -15.31 -27.22 -23.85
N ASP A 270 -15.26 -28.17 -24.79
CA ASP A 270 -16.36 -29.04 -25.21
C ASP A 270 -16.34 -30.41 -24.48
N ALA A 271 -15.63 -30.51 -23.39
CA ALA A 271 -15.49 -31.72 -22.60
C ALA A 271 -16.86 -32.15 -22.04
N PRO A 272 -17.28 -33.43 -22.22
CA PRO A 272 -18.60 -33.89 -21.75
C PRO A 272 -18.70 -33.94 -20.24
N ALA A 273 -19.77 -33.38 -19.67
CA ALA A 273 -20.11 -33.44 -18.26
C ALA A 273 -20.82 -34.75 -17.91
N SER A 274 -20.64 -35.27 -16.69
CA SER A 274 -21.37 -36.44 -16.19
C SER A 274 -21.42 -36.45 -14.67
N GLY A 275 -22.52 -36.97 -14.13
CA GLY A 275 -22.75 -37.03 -12.69
C GLY A 275 -22.77 -35.62 -12.08
N ARG A 276 -21.94 -35.39 -11.05
CA ARG A 276 -21.79 -34.07 -10.42
C ARG A 276 -20.62 -33.25 -10.99
N VAL A 277 -19.87 -33.81 -11.95
CA VAL A 277 -18.77 -33.10 -12.64
C VAL A 277 -19.34 -32.29 -13.79
N SER A 278 -19.10 -31.00 -13.81
CA SER A 278 -19.52 -30.06 -14.85
C SER A 278 -18.31 -29.46 -15.57
N ALA A 279 -18.46 -29.16 -16.87
CA ALA A 279 -17.52 -28.36 -17.60
C ALA A 279 -17.74 -26.86 -17.25
N THR A 280 -16.68 -26.13 -17.06
CA THR A 280 -16.70 -24.71 -16.67
C THR A 280 -15.48 -23.98 -17.23
N MET A 281 -15.44 -22.67 -17.04
CA MET A 281 -14.28 -21.83 -17.28
C MET A 281 -13.75 -21.26 -15.95
N THR A 282 -12.45 -21.20 -15.80
CA THR A 282 -11.87 -20.50 -14.66
C THR A 282 -12.04 -18.98 -14.82
N TYR A 283 -11.76 -18.22 -13.76
CA TYR A 283 -11.79 -16.76 -13.79
C TYR A 283 -10.83 -16.20 -14.84
N ALA A 284 -11.25 -15.13 -15.52
CA ALA A 284 -10.42 -14.29 -16.37
C ALA A 284 -10.51 -12.83 -15.90
N GLY A 285 -9.40 -12.13 -15.89
CA GLY A 285 -9.29 -10.72 -15.48
C GLY A 285 -8.14 -10.47 -14.52
N ARG A 286 -8.11 -9.28 -13.95
CA ARG A 286 -7.03 -8.87 -13.04
C ARG A 286 -7.12 -9.62 -11.72
N ALA A 287 -6.02 -10.26 -11.30
CA ALA A 287 -5.94 -11.00 -10.05
C ALA A 287 -4.64 -10.70 -9.31
N GLY A 288 -4.72 -10.65 -7.97
CA GLY A 288 -3.56 -10.75 -7.09
C GLY A 288 -3.23 -12.22 -6.85
N GLU A 289 -2.00 -12.61 -7.14
CA GLU A 289 -1.51 -13.97 -6.93
C GLU A 289 -0.46 -13.98 -5.83
N PHE A 290 -0.68 -14.84 -4.83
CA PHE A 290 0.12 -14.93 -3.60
C PHE A 290 0.66 -16.34 -3.45
N ARG A 291 1.97 -16.46 -3.29
CA ARG A 291 2.62 -17.75 -3.10
C ARG A 291 2.60 -18.14 -1.63
N HIS A 292 2.02 -19.30 -1.33
CA HIS A 292 2.11 -19.98 -0.04
C HIS A 292 3.07 -21.14 -0.16
N VAL A 293 4.00 -21.27 0.81
CA VAL A 293 4.91 -22.40 0.93
C VAL A 293 4.75 -22.99 2.32
N GLY A 294 4.54 -24.30 2.40
CA GLY A 294 4.40 -25.03 3.65
C GLY A 294 3.07 -25.73 3.83
N SER A 295 2.78 -26.11 5.07
CA SER A 295 1.58 -26.84 5.45
C SER A 295 0.30 -26.08 5.15
N TYR A 296 -0.73 -26.79 4.68
CA TYR A 296 -2.08 -26.25 4.52
C TYR A 296 -2.68 -25.69 5.81
N ASP A 297 -2.22 -26.13 7.00
CA ASP A 297 -2.66 -25.59 8.29
C ASP A 297 -2.29 -24.12 8.48
N SER A 298 -1.27 -23.64 7.78
CA SER A 298 -0.81 -22.24 7.80
C SER A 298 -1.39 -21.37 6.67
N ILE A 299 -2.17 -21.94 5.74
CA ILE A 299 -2.69 -21.22 4.56
C ILE A 299 -3.59 -20.05 4.94
N ALA A 300 -4.33 -20.15 6.04
CA ALA A 300 -5.17 -19.07 6.56
C ALA A 300 -4.37 -17.80 6.90
N THR A 301 -3.13 -17.96 7.38
CA THR A 301 -2.21 -16.84 7.62
C THR A 301 -1.85 -16.15 6.30
N THR A 302 -1.60 -16.91 5.23
CA THR A 302 -1.30 -16.35 3.91
C THR A 302 -2.51 -15.61 3.33
N HIS A 303 -3.73 -16.11 3.53
CA HIS A 303 -4.95 -15.38 3.17
C HIS A 303 -5.08 -14.05 3.90
N ALA A 304 -4.84 -14.01 5.22
CA ALA A 304 -4.88 -12.78 5.99
C ALA A 304 -3.81 -11.77 5.53
N ARG A 305 -2.60 -12.26 5.23
CA ARG A 305 -1.52 -11.45 4.67
C ARG A 305 -1.85 -10.91 3.28
N ALA A 306 -2.48 -11.72 2.43
CA ALA A 306 -2.93 -11.33 1.10
C ALA A 306 -3.99 -10.21 1.18
N GLU A 307 -4.98 -10.33 2.08
CA GLU A 307 -5.97 -9.27 2.33
C GLU A 307 -5.32 -7.94 2.74
N ALA A 308 -4.44 -7.98 3.73
CA ALA A 308 -3.72 -6.79 4.20
C ALA A 308 -2.85 -6.20 3.09
N TRP A 309 -2.17 -7.06 2.31
CA TRP A 309 -1.34 -6.64 1.18
C TRP A 309 -2.15 -5.92 0.09
N LEU A 310 -3.31 -6.45 -0.28
CA LEU A 310 -4.23 -5.81 -1.25
C LEU A 310 -4.75 -4.47 -0.72
N ALA A 311 -5.17 -4.43 0.56
CA ALA A 311 -5.68 -3.23 1.19
C ALA A 311 -4.65 -2.08 1.20
N THR A 312 -3.37 -2.38 1.46
CA THR A 312 -2.28 -1.38 1.44
C THR A 312 -1.98 -0.83 0.04
N ARG A 313 -2.55 -1.43 -1.00
CA ARG A 313 -2.46 -0.99 -2.40
C ARG A 313 -3.77 -0.39 -2.92
N GLY A 314 -4.78 -0.28 -2.06
CA GLY A 314 -6.11 0.22 -2.45
C GLY A 314 -6.88 -0.74 -3.33
N LEU A 315 -6.43 -1.99 -3.46
CA LEU A 315 -7.10 -3.02 -4.25
C LEU A 315 -8.25 -3.66 -3.45
N GLN A 316 -9.35 -3.93 -4.13
CA GLN A 316 -10.52 -4.58 -3.55
C GLN A 316 -10.75 -5.93 -4.21
N GLU A 317 -11.12 -6.93 -3.42
CA GLU A 317 -11.53 -8.21 -3.96
C GLU A 317 -12.79 -8.06 -4.83
N ALA A 318 -12.79 -8.73 -5.97
CA ALA A 318 -13.85 -8.66 -6.98
C ALA A 318 -14.55 -9.99 -7.25
N GLY A 319 -14.18 -11.06 -6.51
CA GLY A 319 -14.76 -12.38 -6.67
C GLY A 319 -14.18 -13.40 -5.70
N PRO A 320 -14.63 -14.65 -5.78
CA PRO A 320 -14.17 -15.72 -4.91
C PRO A 320 -12.69 -16.04 -5.13
N ARG A 321 -11.99 -16.30 -4.04
CA ARG A 321 -10.57 -16.69 -4.01
C ARG A 321 -10.40 -18.11 -4.53
N ARG A 322 -9.30 -18.38 -5.20
CA ARG A 322 -8.93 -19.69 -5.69
C ARG A 322 -7.59 -20.12 -5.11
N GLU A 323 -7.55 -21.26 -4.45
CA GLU A 323 -6.33 -21.96 -4.05
C GLU A 323 -5.96 -22.95 -5.14
N ILE A 324 -4.76 -22.82 -5.71
CA ILE A 324 -4.24 -23.67 -6.78
C ILE A 324 -3.11 -24.49 -6.18
N TYR A 325 -3.29 -25.81 -6.12
CA TYR A 325 -2.36 -26.75 -5.48
C TYR A 325 -1.27 -27.17 -6.46
N VAL A 326 -0.18 -26.40 -6.48
CA VAL A 326 0.90 -26.57 -7.47
C VAL A 326 1.72 -27.83 -7.20
N SER A 327 2.01 -28.11 -5.92
CA SER A 327 2.77 -29.30 -5.51
C SER A 327 1.84 -30.47 -5.24
N ASP A 328 2.27 -31.67 -5.61
CA ASP A 328 1.61 -32.91 -5.21
C ASP A 328 1.94 -33.22 -3.73
N PRO A 329 0.93 -33.24 -2.83
CA PRO A 329 1.16 -33.47 -1.41
C PRO A 329 1.60 -34.91 -1.06
N VAL A 330 1.51 -35.85 -2.01
CA VAL A 330 1.96 -37.23 -1.79
C VAL A 330 3.47 -37.35 -1.97
N SER A 331 4.04 -36.57 -2.87
CA SER A 331 5.47 -36.66 -3.26
C SER A 331 6.32 -35.49 -2.77
N THR A 332 5.71 -34.38 -2.30
CA THR A 332 6.42 -33.19 -1.86
C THR A 332 6.46 -33.10 -0.32
N PRO A 333 7.61 -32.81 0.30
CA PRO A 333 7.69 -32.56 1.74
C PRO A 333 6.75 -31.42 2.16
N VAL A 334 6.15 -31.53 3.35
CA VAL A 334 5.12 -30.60 3.83
C VAL A 334 5.61 -29.15 3.87
N ASP A 335 6.86 -28.91 4.22
CA ASP A 335 7.50 -27.61 4.29
C ASP A 335 7.86 -27.01 2.92
N GLU A 336 7.81 -27.82 1.86
CA GLU A 336 8.05 -27.42 0.47
C GLU A 336 6.78 -27.35 -0.38
N LEU A 337 5.60 -27.69 0.18
CA LEU A 337 4.33 -27.61 -0.54
C LEU A 337 4.08 -26.18 -1.03
N VAL A 338 3.74 -26.05 -2.31
CA VAL A 338 3.41 -24.76 -2.93
C VAL A 338 1.94 -24.70 -3.28
N THR A 339 1.26 -23.69 -2.75
CA THR A 339 -0.09 -23.31 -3.15
C THR A 339 -0.09 -21.86 -3.65
N LEU A 340 -0.69 -21.62 -4.81
CA LEU A 340 -0.90 -20.26 -5.32
C LEU A 340 -2.31 -19.81 -4.96
N ILE A 341 -2.44 -18.71 -4.20
CA ILE A 341 -3.71 -18.09 -3.86
C ILE A 341 -3.98 -16.99 -4.90
N SER A 342 -5.00 -17.17 -5.73
CA SER A 342 -5.41 -16.21 -6.77
C SER A 342 -6.70 -15.51 -6.33
N ILE A 343 -6.65 -14.18 -6.21
CA ILE A 343 -7.73 -13.33 -5.72
C ILE A 343 -8.11 -12.35 -6.81
N PRO A 344 -9.31 -12.45 -7.43
CA PRO A 344 -9.82 -11.43 -8.34
C PRO A 344 -9.81 -10.04 -7.69
N VAL A 345 -9.31 -9.00 -8.40
CA VAL A 345 -9.20 -7.63 -7.85
C VAL A 345 -9.68 -6.57 -8.83
N ARG A 346 -10.09 -5.43 -8.27
CA ARG A 346 -10.46 -4.22 -8.99
C ARG A 346 -9.83 -2.99 -8.36
#